data_d508540109c8b2187893d19b0d887dee
#
_entry.id   d508540109c8b2187893d19b0d887dee
#
_cell.length_a   1.000
_cell.length_b   1.000
_cell.length_c   1.000
_cell.angle_alpha   90.00
_cell.angle_beta   90.00
_cell.angle_gamma   90.00
#
_symmetry.space_group_name_H-M   'P 1'
#
loop_
_entity.id
_entity.type
_entity.pdbx_description
1 polymer ?
#
loop_
_entity_poly.entity_id
_entity_poly.type
_entity_poly.pdbx_seq_one_letter_code
_entity_poly.pdbx_strand_id
1 'polypeptide(L)'
;MQIVDPAKIAKKYLQRLKESVTRLETNMQVVGFIASDDPPSISYANATRRVFTDAGFNYDLRHVKRLELEAEIIKANADKDVHGIFIYFPVFGNQEDDYLRNLVHYTKDIEAGSLYWTRKLDTNDRSATDIDANKKALIPCTPLAIVKV
;
A
#
# COMPACT_ATOMS: atom_id res chain seq x y z
N MET A 1 -18.19 -24.18 -16.66
CA MET A 1 -17.72 -23.26 -15.59
C MET A 1 -16.28 -22.89 -15.92
N GLN A 2 -15.99 -21.62 -16.17
CA GLN A 2 -14.62 -21.18 -16.46
C GLN A 2 -13.92 -20.92 -15.11
N ILE A 3 -12.86 -21.64 -14.85
CA ILE A 3 -12.03 -21.43 -13.64
C ILE A 3 -11.02 -20.33 -13.99
N VAL A 4 -11.11 -19.21 -13.29
CA VAL A 4 -10.15 -18.11 -13.42
C VAL A 4 -8.92 -18.42 -12.58
N ASP A 5 -7.73 -18.28 -13.15
CA ASP A 5 -6.46 -18.44 -12.43
C ASP A 5 -5.91 -17.05 -12.03
N PRO A 6 -6.08 -16.63 -10.75
CA PRO A 6 -5.63 -15.33 -10.28
C PRO A 6 -4.12 -15.13 -10.42
N ALA A 7 -3.33 -16.21 -10.33
CA ALA A 7 -1.87 -16.13 -10.41
C ALA A 7 -1.40 -15.69 -11.81
N LYS A 8 -2.06 -16.16 -12.86
CA LYS A 8 -1.77 -15.71 -14.24
C LYS A 8 -2.06 -14.24 -14.44
N ILE A 9 -3.18 -13.77 -13.86
CA ILE A 9 -3.57 -12.36 -13.92
C ILE A 9 -2.54 -11.51 -13.17
N ALA A 10 -2.22 -11.88 -11.93
CA ALA A 10 -1.22 -11.19 -11.11
C ALA A 10 0.14 -11.09 -11.81
N LYS A 11 0.62 -12.20 -12.40
CA LYS A 11 1.89 -12.22 -13.13
C LYS A 11 1.94 -11.20 -14.26
N LYS A 12 0.84 -11.06 -15.02
CA LYS A 12 0.73 -10.07 -16.12
C LYS A 12 0.83 -8.63 -15.60
N TYR A 13 0.17 -8.34 -14.47
CA TYR A 13 0.24 -7.01 -13.85
C TYR A 13 1.63 -6.72 -13.28
N LEU A 14 2.25 -7.69 -12.59
CA LEU A 14 3.60 -7.55 -12.04
C LEU A 14 4.63 -7.28 -13.14
N GLN A 15 4.54 -7.97 -14.28
CA GLN A 15 5.44 -7.72 -15.40
C GLN A 15 5.31 -6.28 -15.93
N ARG A 16 4.10 -5.79 -16.13
CA ARG A 16 3.85 -4.41 -16.56
C ARG A 16 4.34 -3.38 -15.54
N LEU A 17 4.14 -3.67 -14.26
CA LEU A 17 4.59 -2.81 -13.18
C LEU A 17 6.12 -2.71 -13.18
N LYS A 18 6.81 -3.83 -13.30
CA LYS A 18 8.27 -3.90 -13.37
C LYS A 18 8.82 -3.06 -14.53
N GLU A 19 8.23 -3.19 -15.72
CA GLU A 19 8.60 -2.38 -16.89
C GLU A 19 8.38 -0.89 -16.62
N SER A 20 7.28 -0.53 -15.95
CA SER A 20 6.98 0.86 -15.61
C SER A 20 7.96 1.42 -14.59
N VAL A 21 8.28 0.68 -13.53
CA VAL A 21 9.25 1.10 -12.51
C VAL A 21 10.63 1.28 -13.11
N THR A 22 11.07 0.37 -13.99
CA THR A 22 12.35 0.48 -14.68
C THR A 22 12.45 1.75 -15.54
N ARG A 23 11.34 2.18 -16.16
CA ARG A 23 11.31 3.42 -16.98
C ARG A 23 11.36 4.70 -16.18
N LEU A 24 10.97 4.67 -14.91
CA LEU A 24 10.94 5.88 -14.08
C LEU A 24 12.33 6.37 -13.68
N GLU A 25 13.38 5.53 -13.83
CA GLU A 25 14.77 5.85 -13.44
C GLU A 25 14.91 6.38 -12.00
N THR A 26 13.87 6.16 -11.18
CA THR A 26 13.76 6.65 -9.80
C THR A 26 13.75 5.46 -8.85
N ASN A 27 14.55 5.53 -7.80
CA ASN A 27 14.52 4.53 -6.73
C ASN A 27 13.26 4.74 -5.87
N MET A 28 12.19 4.05 -6.24
CA MET A 28 10.90 4.14 -5.52
C MET A 28 10.98 3.39 -4.18
N GLN A 29 11.00 4.13 -3.09
CA GLN A 29 11.05 3.57 -1.74
C GLN A 29 9.65 3.43 -1.14
N VAL A 30 9.35 2.22 -0.67
CA VAL A 30 8.15 1.89 0.09
C VAL A 30 8.55 1.42 1.48
N VAL A 31 7.89 1.93 2.50
CA VAL A 31 8.08 1.50 3.88
C VAL A 31 6.88 0.66 4.31
N GLY A 32 7.14 -0.55 4.80
CA GLY A 32 6.14 -1.43 5.39
C GLY A 32 6.30 -1.51 6.90
N PHE A 33 5.27 -1.18 7.66
CA PHE A 33 5.28 -1.27 9.13
C PHE A 33 4.54 -2.49 9.62
N ILE A 34 5.25 -3.37 10.35
CA ILE A 34 4.65 -4.50 11.05
C ILE A 34 4.85 -4.33 12.56
N ALA A 35 3.74 -4.38 13.30
CA ALA A 35 3.73 -4.25 14.77
C ALA A 35 3.19 -5.52 15.45
N SER A 36 3.35 -6.66 14.81
CA SER A 36 2.92 -7.97 15.27
C SER A 36 4.09 -8.94 15.23
N ASP A 37 4.16 -9.80 16.25
CA ASP A 37 5.15 -10.89 16.35
C ASP A 37 4.54 -12.25 15.93
N ASP A 38 3.28 -12.30 15.50
CA ASP A 38 2.66 -13.56 15.10
C ASP A 38 3.24 -14.09 13.78
N PRO A 39 3.52 -15.39 13.69
CA PRO A 39 4.17 -15.98 12.53
C PRO A 39 3.42 -15.79 11.20
N PRO A 40 2.08 -15.87 11.13
CA PRO A 40 1.32 -15.58 9.92
C PRO A 40 1.54 -14.15 9.39
N SER A 41 1.48 -13.13 10.26
CA SER A 41 1.69 -11.74 9.89
C SER A 41 3.11 -11.50 9.38
N ILE A 42 4.11 -12.07 10.03
CA ILE A 42 5.52 -12.00 9.60
C ILE A 42 5.70 -12.68 8.24
N SER A 43 5.09 -13.85 8.04
CA SER A 43 5.13 -14.57 6.77
C SER A 43 4.53 -13.75 5.64
N TYR A 44 3.37 -13.13 5.88
CA TYR A 44 2.71 -12.27 4.91
C TYR A 44 3.55 -11.02 4.59
N ALA A 45 4.12 -10.37 5.60
CA ALA A 45 4.99 -9.21 5.42
C ALA A 45 6.23 -9.54 4.58
N ASN A 46 6.85 -10.69 4.83
CA ASN A 46 7.99 -11.15 4.04
C ASN A 46 7.60 -11.51 2.59
N ALA A 47 6.42 -12.08 2.37
CA ALA A 47 5.91 -12.36 1.02
C ALA A 47 5.65 -11.05 0.27
N THR A 48 5.02 -10.06 0.91
CA THR A 48 4.80 -8.73 0.35
C THR A 48 6.11 -8.06 -0.03
N ARG A 49 7.10 -8.07 0.87
CA ARG A 49 8.44 -7.51 0.59
C ARG A 49 9.05 -8.12 -0.66
N ARG A 50 8.99 -9.45 -0.82
CA ARG A 50 9.52 -10.13 -2.02
C ARG A 50 8.84 -9.63 -3.29
N VAL A 51 7.51 -9.53 -3.29
CA VAL A 51 6.74 -9.07 -4.46
C VAL A 51 7.13 -7.64 -4.85
N PHE A 52 7.25 -6.73 -3.89
CA PHE A 52 7.68 -5.35 -4.15
C PHE A 52 9.12 -5.30 -4.68
N THR A 53 10.04 -6.04 -4.06
CA THR A 53 11.44 -6.10 -4.47
C THR A 53 11.57 -6.69 -5.89
N ASP A 54 10.84 -7.76 -6.18
CA ASP A 54 10.80 -8.38 -7.51
C ASP A 54 10.23 -7.43 -8.58
N ALA A 55 9.33 -6.55 -8.19
CA ALA A 55 8.77 -5.50 -9.06
C ALA A 55 9.72 -4.30 -9.26
N GLY A 56 10.83 -4.22 -8.53
CA GLY A 56 11.84 -3.18 -8.67
C GLY A 56 11.72 -2.03 -7.66
N PHE A 57 10.90 -2.19 -6.61
CA PHE A 57 10.83 -1.21 -5.53
C PHE A 57 11.91 -1.49 -4.47
N ASN A 58 12.40 -0.43 -3.84
CA ASN A 58 13.10 -0.53 -2.58
C ASN A 58 12.08 -0.66 -1.45
N TYR A 59 11.92 -1.87 -0.90
CA TYR A 59 10.94 -2.13 0.15
C TYR A 59 11.63 -2.30 1.51
N ASP A 60 11.44 -1.32 2.38
CA ASP A 60 11.97 -1.28 3.74
C ASP A 60 10.89 -1.79 4.72
N LEU A 61 11.05 -3.06 5.16
CA LEU A 61 10.14 -3.67 6.15
C LEU A 61 10.65 -3.38 7.56
N ARG A 62 9.91 -2.58 8.31
CA ARG A 62 10.24 -2.16 9.68
C ARG A 62 9.38 -2.90 10.71
N HIS A 63 10.04 -3.62 11.60
CA HIS A 63 9.40 -4.13 12.82
C HIS A 63 9.39 -3.03 13.87
N VAL A 64 8.22 -2.63 14.33
CA VAL A 64 8.03 -1.54 15.29
C VAL A 64 7.15 -1.98 16.45
N LYS A 65 7.36 -1.42 17.61
CA LYS A 65 6.43 -1.63 18.72
C LYS A 65 5.14 -0.86 18.45
N ARG A 66 4.00 -1.44 18.88
CA ARG A 66 2.68 -0.83 18.67
C ARG A 66 2.62 0.64 19.10
N LEU A 67 3.18 0.95 20.28
CA LEU A 67 3.18 2.30 20.84
C LEU A 67 4.13 3.28 20.13
N GLU A 68 5.04 2.79 19.32
CA GLU A 68 6.00 3.61 18.56
C GLU A 68 5.52 3.84 17.12
N LEU A 69 4.51 3.07 16.65
CA LEU A 69 4.08 3.06 15.26
C LEU A 69 3.58 4.42 14.78
N GLU A 70 2.82 5.14 15.61
CA GLU A 70 2.35 6.49 15.28
C GLU A 70 3.51 7.43 14.93
N ALA A 71 4.54 7.47 15.77
CA ALA A 71 5.71 8.31 15.56
C ALA A 71 6.49 7.92 14.30
N GLU A 72 6.58 6.63 14.01
CA GLU A 72 7.26 6.12 12.81
C GLU A 72 6.47 6.44 11.52
N ILE A 73 5.14 6.39 11.56
CA ILE A 73 4.30 6.84 10.42
C ILE A 73 4.50 8.34 10.17
N ILE A 74 4.50 9.16 11.22
CA ILE A 74 4.73 10.61 11.10
C ILE A 74 6.09 10.90 10.46
N LYS A 75 7.15 10.21 10.90
CA LYS A 75 8.49 10.33 10.28
C LYS A 75 8.47 9.94 8.81
N ALA A 76 7.86 8.81 8.46
CA ALA A 76 7.77 8.35 7.08
C ALA A 76 6.92 9.29 6.19
N ASN A 77 5.88 9.91 6.74
CA ASN A 77 5.12 10.95 6.04
C ASN A 77 5.99 12.17 5.69
N ALA A 78 6.85 12.58 6.61
CA ALA A 78 7.72 13.74 6.45
C ALA A 78 8.94 13.47 5.54
N ASP A 79 9.34 12.23 5.40
CA ASP A 79 10.50 11.81 4.61
C ASP A 79 10.19 11.90 3.10
N LYS A 80 10.92 12.74 2.38
CA LYS A 80 10.74 12.96 0.94
C LYS A 80 11.17 11.78 0.08
N ASP A 81 12.04 10.93 0.61
CA ASP A 81 12.54 9.75 -0.10
C ASP A 81 11.58 8.56 0.04
N VAL A 82 10.61 8.62 0.96
CA VAL A 82 9.54 7.63 1.08
C VAL A 82 8.38 7.97 0.15
N HIS A 83 8.12 7.11 -0.81
CA HIS A 83 7.09 7.27 -1.84
C HIS A 83 5.78 6.55 -1.53
N GLY A 84 5.84 5.52 -0.66
CA GLY A 84 4.67 4.75 -0.25
C GLY A 84 4.81 4.19 1.15
N ILE A 85 3.68 4.09 1.86
CA ILE A 85 3.60 3.54 3.21
C ILE A 85 2.56 2.41 3.19
N PHE A 86 2.94 1.28 3.79
CA PHE A 86 2.12 0.08 3.97
C PHE A 86 2.09 -0.30 5.46
N ILE A 87 0.91 -0.52 6.03
CA ILE A 87 0.76 -0.95 7.43
C ILE A 87 0.11 -2.32 7.47
N TYR A 88 0.73 -3.26 8.18
CA TYR A 88 0.17 -4.60 8.36
C TYR A 88 -0.85 -4.59 9.50
N PHE A 89 -2.11 -4.58 9.15
CA PHE A 89 -3.23 -4.66 10.09
C PHE A 89 -3.64 -6.13 10.37
N PRO A 90 -4.23 -6.44 11.54
CA PRO A 90 -4.51 -5.53 12.65
C PRO A 90 -3.26 -5.21 13.50
N VAL A 91 -3.20 -3.97 14.01
CA VAL A 91 -2.21 -3.56 15.01
C VAL A 91 -2.80 -3.72 16.42
N PHE A 92 -3.95 -3.10 16.66
CA PHE A 92 -4.68 -3.15 17.93
C PHE A 92 -5.99 -3.96 17.81
N GLY A 93 -6.54 -4.10 16.61
CA GLY A 93 -7.79 -4.80 16.35
C GLY A 93 -9.04 -4.03 16.80
N ASN A 94 -8.96 -2.72 16.88
CA ASN A 94 -10.02 -1.82 17.31
C ASN A 94 -9.99 -0.51 16.48
N GLN A 95 -10.68 0.53 16.94
CA GLN A 95 -10.76 1.84 16.26
C GLN A 95 -9.41 2.57 16.13
N GLU A 96 -8.41 2.20 16.92
CA GLU A 96 -7.06 2.75 16.78
C GLU A 96 -6.43 2.36 15.43
N ASP A 97 -6.79 1.21 14.90
CA ASP A 97 -6.35 0.80 13.57
C ASP A 97 -6.86 1.75 12.47
N ASP A 98 -8.08 2.27 12.62
CA ASP A 98 -8.65 3.27 11.69
C ASP A 98 -7.93 4.61 11.83
N TYR A 99 -7.59 5.01 13.05
CA TYR A 99 -6.77 6.19 13.29
C TYR A 99 -5.40 6.07 12.61
N LEU A 100 -4.69 4.97 12.80
CA LEU A 100 -3.37 4.74 12.18
C LEU A 100 -3.45 4.74 10.65
N ARG A 101 -4.50 4.13 10.09
CA ARG A 101 -4.74 4.12 8.64
C ARG A 101 -4.91 5.53 8.10
N ASN A 102 -5.63 6.38 8.83
CA ASN A 102 -5.86 7.77 8.43
C ASN A 102 -4.68 8.71 8.75
N LEU A 103 -3.72 8.29 9.55
CA LEU A 103 -2.50 9.02 9.83
C LEU A 103 -1.54 8.99 8.64
N VAL A 104 -1.58 7.96 7.83
CA VAL A 104 -0.81 7.89 6.58
C VAL A 104 -1.27 9.01 5.65
N HIS A 105 -0.33 9.84 5.21
CA HIS A 105 -0.66 10.89 4.25
C HIS A 105 -1.19 10.28 2.96
N TYR A 106 -2.33 10.77 2.48
CA TYR A 106 -3.07 10.16 1.36
C TYR A 106 -2.25 10.02 0.07
N THR A 107 -1.24 10.87 -0.15
CA THR A 107 -0.33 10.75 -1.30
C THR A 107 0.67 9.60 -1.17
N LYS A 108 0.84 9.05 0.04
CA LYS A 108 1.72 7.91 0.35
C LYS A 108 0.94 6.64 0.73
N ASP A 109 -0.39 6.72 0.83
CA ASP A 109 -1.28 5.60 1.11
C ASP A 109 -1.40 4.71 -0.13
N ILE A 110 -0.53 3.72 -0.25
CA ILE A 110 -0.51 2.81 -1.41
C ILE A 110 -1.60 1.74 -1.38
N GLU A 111 -2.29 1.57 -0.25
CA GLU A 111 -3.43 0.65 -0.12
C GLU A 111 -4.76 1.32 -0.46
N ALA A 112 -4.78 2.66 -0.51
CA ALA A 112 -5.98 3.48 -0.65
C ALA A 112 -7.04 3.15 0.41
N GLY A 113 -6.57 2.82 1.63
CA GLY A 113 -7.42 2.44 2.76
C GLY A 113 -7.85 3.59 3.65
N SER A 114 -7.24 4.78 3.47
CA SER A 114 -7.58 5.97 4.25
C SER A 114 -8.98 6.51 3.92
N LEU A 115 -9.53 7.28 4.86
CA LEU A 115 -10.83 7.92 4.69
C LEU A 115 -10.85 8.88 3.48
N TYR A 116 -9.70 9.46 3.12
CA TYR A 116 -9.57 10.29 1.93
C TYR A 116 -9.96 9.52 0.65
N TRP A 117 -9.38 8.33 0.43
CA TRP A 117 -9.65 7.53 -0.76
C TRP A 117 -11.01 6.82 -0.71
N THR A 118 -11.43 6.33 0.48
CA THR A 118 -12.72 5.67 0.62
C THR A 118 -13.88 6.64 0.40
N ARG A 119 -13.78 7.89 0.85
CA ARG A 119 -14.79 8.93 0.54
C ARG A 119 -14.89 9.21 -0.96
N LYS A 120 -13.77 9.29 -1.67
CA LYS A 120 -13.78 9.46 -3.13
C LYS A 120 -14.50 8.29 -3.83
N LEU A 121 -14.28 7.07 -3.35
CA LEU A 121 -14.98 5.89 -3.86
C LEU A 121 -16.49 5.96 -3.57
N ASP A 122 -16.88 6.26 -2.35
CA ASP A 122 -18.28 6.33 -1.90
C ASP A 122 -19.07 7.41 -2.66
N THR A 123 -18.44 8.53 -2.94
CA THR A 123 -19.04 9.63 -3.71
C THR A 123 -18.90 9.49 -5.22
N ASN A 124 -18.30 8.36 -5.69
CA ASN A 124 -17.97 8.13 -7.09
C ASN A 124 -17.08 9.24 -7.70
N ASP A 125 -16.29 9.94 -6.88
CA ASP A 125 -15.30 10.90 -7.36
C ASP A 125 -14.05 10.16 -7.87
N ARG A 126 -13.89 10.14 -9.17
CA ARG A 126 -12.76 9.47 -9.84
C ARG A 126 -11.54 10.36 -10.02
N SER A 127 -11.60 11.60 -9.55
CA SER A 127 -10.52 12.56 -9.70
C SER A 127 -9.55 12.53 -8.53
N ALA A 128 -8.30 12.86 -8.80
CA ALA A 128 -7.29 13.17 -7.80
C ALA A 128 -6.62 14.52 -8.16
N THR A 129 -7.44 15.46 -8.62
CA THR A 129 -7.01 16.77 -9.13
C THR A 129 -6.36 17.67 -8.08
N ASP A 130 -6.64 17.41 -6.81
CA ASP A 130 -5.97 18.04 -5.68
C ASP A 130 -4.51 17.57 -5.50
N ILE A 131 -4.14 16.43 -6.11
CA ILE A 131 -2.77 15.95 -6.18
C ILE A 131 -2.14 16.35 -7.51
N ASP A 132 -2.83 16.06 -8.61
CA ASP A 132 -2.40 16.32 -9.99
C ASP A 132 -3.63 16.29 -10.89
N ALA A 133 -3.79 17.31 -11.75
CA ALA A 133 -4.94 17.48 -12.63
C ALA A 133 -5.21 16.27 -13.56
N ASN A 134 -4.18 15.48 -13.85
CA ASN A 134 -4.28 14.31 -14.74
C ASN A 134 -4.38 12.97 -14.00
N LYS A 135 -4.38 12.97 -12.65
CA LYS A 135 -4.43 11.72 -11.87
C LYS A 135 -5.86 11.33 -11.52
N LYS A 136 -6.04 10.02 -11.46
CA LYS A 136 -7.30 9.40 -11.02
C LYS A 136 -7.19 8.99 -9.56
N ALA A 137 -8.32 9.01 -8.88
CA ALA A 137 -8.44 8.50 -7.52
C ALA A 137 -8.04 7.02 -7.46
N LEU A 138 -7.35 6.65 -6.39
CA LEU A 138 -7.02 5.27 -6.11
C LEU A 138 -8.28 4.52 -5.63
N ILE A 139 -8.31 3.24 -5.91
CA ILE A 139 -9.32 2.30 -5.41
C ILE A 139 -8.62 1.40 -4.41
N PRO A 140 -9.22 1.11 -3.25
CA PRO A 140 -8.65 0.19 -2.27
C PRO A 140 -8.22 -1.13 -2.91
N CYS A 141 -7.04 -1.63 -2.53
CA CYS A 141 -6.36 -2.72 -3.23
C CYS A 141 -7.20 -4.00 -3.31
N THR A 142 -7.87 -4.38 -2.22
CA THR A 142 -8.68 -5.62 -2.20
C THR A 142 -9.89 -5.56 -3.11
N PRO A 143 -10.77 -4.53 -3.08
CA PRO A 143 -11.83 -4.38 -4.06
C PRO A 143 -11.31 -4.33 -5.50
N LEU A 144 -10.21 -3.62 -5.75
CA LEU A 144 -9.63 -3.55 -7.08
C LEU A 144 -9.16 -4.93 -7.57
N ALA A 145 -8.55 -5.73 -6.71
CA ALA A 145 -8.12 -7.08 -7.05
C ALA A 145 -9.30 -7.97 -7.45
N ILE A 146 -10.41 -7.92 -6.69
CA ILE A 146 -11.65 -8.68 -6.99
C ILE A 146 -12.20 -8.32 -8.37
N VAL A 147 -12.22 -7.03 -8.71
CA VAL A 147 -12.73 -6.57 -10.02
C VAL A 147 -11.81 -6.97 -11.18
N LYS A 148 -10.52 -7.20 -10.92
CA LYS A 148 -9.51 -7.55 -11.94
C LYS A 148 -9.42 -9.05 -12.23
N VAL A 149 -9.96 -9.90 -11.36
CA VAL A 149 -10.04 -11.36 -11.52
C VAL A 149 -11.31 -11.76 -12.23
#